data_b1c21b9569ad5bf1d97764a6541d7590
#
_entry.id   b1c21b9569ad5bf1d97764a6541d7590
#
_cell.length_a   1.000
_cell.length_b   1.000
_cell.length_c   1.000
_cell.angle_alpha   90.00
_cell.angle_beta   90.00
_cell.angle_gamma   90.00
#
_symmetry.space_group_name_H-M   'P 1'
#
loop_
_entity.id
_entity.type
_entity.pdbx_description
1 polymer ?
#
loop_
_entity_poly.entity_id
_entity_poly.type
_entity_poly.pdbx_seq_one_letter_code
_entity_poly.pdbx_strand_id
1 'polypeptide(L)'
;PDLVPPMSVDNNQRDLEAGIHTDLQGRLTYGGYLRLDQLLSAQQPLSSPPHHDEMLFIIQHQTSELWLKLLGHELRAAIGFLQRDEVWQCRKVLARSKQVLRQLTEQWSVLETLTPSEYMGFRDVLGPSSGFQSLQYRYIEFLLGNKNAQMLQVFEHDPAGQAQLRTVLEAPSLYEEFLK
;
A
#
# COMPACT_ATOMS: atom_id res chain seq x y z
N PRO A 1 -28.02 36.62 -18.43
CA PRO A 1 -27.54 35.39 -17.84
C PRO A 1 -27.69 35.49 -16.33
N ASP A 2 -28.80 34.87 -15.83
CA ASP A 2 -29.17 34.88 -14.44
C ASP A 2 -28.12 34.10 -13.65
N LEU A 3 -27.32 34.82 -12.85
CA LEU A 3 -26.41 34.24 -11.88
C LEU A 3 -27.26 33.53 -10.83
N VAL A 4 -27.14 32.22 -10.76
CA VAL A 4 -27.69 31.42 -9.64
C VAL A 4 -27.13 32.00 -8.36
N PRO A 5 -27.98 32.47 -7.40
CA PRO A 5 -27.47 33.01 -6.14
C PRO A 5 -26.67 31.92 -5.41
N PRO A 6 -25.60 32.28 -4.69
CA PRO A 6 -24.86 31.34 -3.90
C PRO A 6 -25.79 30.66 -2.90
N MET A 7 -25.78 29.31 -2.85
CA MET A 7 -26.58 28.55 -1.88
C MET A 7 -26.19 29.02 -0.48
N SER A 8 -27.17 29.49 0.30
CA SER A 8 -26.91 29.92 1.67
C SER A 8 -26.48 28.69 2.51
N VAL A 9 -25.49 28.87 3.35
CA VAL A 9 -24.95 27.81 4.25
C VAL A 9 -26.06 27.21 5.15
N ASP A 10 -27.11 27.96 5.40
CA ASP A 10 -28.26 27.57 6.24
C ASP A 10 -29.17 26.48 5.62
N ASN A 11 -29.08 26.25 4.29
CA ASN A 11 -29.95 25.26 3.62
C ASN A 11 -29.38 23.85 3.56
N ASN A 12 -28.15 23.59 4.08
CA ASN A 12 -27.55 22.26 4.14
C ASN A 12 -27.41 21.77 5.58
N GLN A 13 -28.49 21.85 6.34
CA GLN A 13 -28.57 21.23 7.68
C GLN A 13 -29.01 19.78 7.52
N ARG A 14 -28.12 18.86 7.86
CA ARG A 14 -28.41 17.43 7.96
C ARG A 14 -28.33 17.02 9.41
N ASP A 15 -29.40 16.41 9.90
CA ASP A 15 -29.37 15.82 11.24
C ASP A 15 -28.33 14.71 11.31
N LEU A 16 -27.63 14.63 12.44
CA LEU A 16 -26.69 13.54 12.69
C LEU A 16 -27.48 12.22 12.82
N GLU A 17 -26.98 11.17 12.17
CA GLU A 17 -27.57 9.84 12.27
C GLU A 17 -27.53 9.34 13.73
N ALA A 18 -28.57 8.62 14.15
CA ALA A 18 -28.64 8.04 15.49
C ALA A 18 -27.45 7.09 15.72
N GLY A 19 -26.69 7.32 16.80
CA GLY A 19 -25.52 6.52 17.16
C GLY A 19 -24.17 7.16 16.80
N ILE A 20 -24.14 8.31 16.14
CA ILE A 20 -22.90 9.06 15.95
C ILE A 20 -22.49 9.70 17.29
N HIS A 21 -21.32 9.33 17.78
CA HIS A 21 -20.73 9.92 18.99
C HIS A 21 -20.07 11.25 18.65
N THR A 22 -20.49 12.31 19.33
CA THR A 22 -19.91 13.66 19.19
C THR A 22 -18.95 14.01 20.32
N ASP A 23 -19.09 13.38 21.50
CA ASP A 23 -18.15 13.48 22.62
C ASP A 23 -17.03 12.45 22.46
N LEU A 24 -15.90 12.90 21.90
CA LEU A 24 -14.70 12.10 21.63
C LEU A 24 -13.53 12.44 22.55
N GLN A 25 -13.73 13.29 23.56
CA GLN A 25 -12.66 13.69 24.48
C GLN A 25 -12.15 12.49 25.29
N GLY A 26 -10.84 12.23 25.20
CA GLY A 26 -10.21 11.10 25.90
C GLY A 26 -10.55 9.71 25.34
N ARG A 27 -11.24 9.65 24.20
CA ARG A 27 -11.62 8.38 23.53
C ARG A 27 -10.79 8.14 22.29
N LEU A 28 -10.69 6.85 21.90
CA LEU A 28 -10.07 6.47 20.63
C LEU A 28 -10.91 6.98 19.45
N THR A 29 -10.34 7.85 18.65
CA THR A 29 -10.98 8.40 17.45
C THR A 29 -10.60 7.60 16.21
N TYR A 30 -11.34 7.76 15.11
CA TYR A 30 -11.01 7.19 13.80
C TYR A 30 -9.59 7.58 13.35
N GLY A 31 -9.25 8.86 13.41
CA GLY A 31 -7.92 9.35 13.05
C GLY A 31 -6.82 8.81 13.98
N GLY A 32 -7.11 8.72 15.28
CA GLY A 32 -6.17 8.16 16.26
C GLY A 32 -5.91 6.65 16.06
N TYR A 33 -6.94 5.88 15.78
CA TYR A 33 -6.80 4.44 15.48
C TYR A 33 -5.98 4.19 14.21
N LEU A 34 -6.25 4.94 13.15
CA LEU A 34 -5.57 4.77 11.87
C LEU A 34 -4.24 5.52 11.79
N ARG A 35 -3.86 6.28 12.83
CA ARG A 35 -2.66 7.13 12.84
C ARG A 35 -2.61 8.07 11.63
N LEU A 36 -3.75 8.70 11.32
CA LEU A 36 -3.88 9.55 10.14
C LEU A 36 -2.96 10.77 10.16
N ASP A 37 -2.60 11.26 11.34
CA ASP A 37 -1.60 12.30 11.55
C ASP A 37 -0.25 11.94 10.90
N GLN A 38 0.19 10.69 11.07
CA GLN A 38 1.42 10.19 10.49
C GLN A 38 1.25 9.81 9.01
N LEU A 39 0.17 9.10 8.70
CA LEU A 39 -0.07 8.61 7.34
C LEU A 39 -0.21 9.76 6.34
N LEU A 40 -0.98 10.80 6.68
CA LEU A 40 -1.28 11.92 5.79
C LEU A 40 -0.22 13.03 5.84
N SER A 41 0.81 12.93 6.69
CA SER A 41 1.97 13.81 6.69
C SER A 41 3.20 13.22 5.98
N ALA A 42 3.11 11.98 5.51
CA ALA A 42 4.21 11.28 4.85
C ALA A 42 4.40 11.65 3.37
N GLN A 43 3.51 12.45 2.79
CA GLN A 43 3.58 12.90 1.40
C GLN A 43 4.39 14.20 1.33
N GLN A 44 5.66 14.09 0.91
CA GLN A 44 6.58 15.22 0.84
C GLN A 44 7.16 15.35 -0.58
N PRO A 45 6.54 16.16 -1.46
CA PRO A 45 7.09 16.47 -2.78
C PRO A 45 8.49 17.11 -2.68
N LEU A 46 9.38 16.76 -3.59
CA LEU A 46 10.76 17.23 -3.64
C LEU A 46 11.00 18.24 -4.76
N SER A 47 10.11 18.32 -5.75
CA SER A 47 10.26 19.24 -6.89
C SER A 47 10.16 20.70 -6.46
N SER A 48 10.99 21.56 -7.10
CA SER A 48 10.99 23.00 -6.86
C SER A 48 11.10 23.75 -8.21
N PRO A 49 10.07 24.50 -8.62
CA PRO A 49 8.78 24.69 -7.97
C PRO A 49 7.99 23.37 -7.85
N PRO A 50 7.06 23.25 -6.89
CA PRO A 50 6.29 22.01 -6.70
C PRO A 50 5.51 21.63 -7.97
N HIS A 51 5.69 20.38 -8.42
CA HIS A 51 4.93 19.82 -9.54
C HIS A 51 3.64 19.18 -9.02
N HIS A 52 2.50 19.52 -9.64
CA HIS A 52 1.19 19.04 -9.18
C HIS A 52 1.10 17.52 -9.10
N ASP A 53 1.59 16.82 -10.10
CA ASP A 53 1.41 15.36 -10.26
C ASP A 53 2.44 14.54 -9.45
N GLU A 54 3.43 15.18 -8.84
CA GLU A 54 4.33 14.50 -7.90
C GLU A 54 3.56 13.94 -6.69
N MET A 55 2.53 14.64 -6.23
CA MET A 55 1.64 14.15 -5.17
C MET A 55 0.89 12.87 -5.57
N LEU A 56 0.37 12.82 -6.81
CA LEU A 56 -0.24 11.61 -7.36
C LEU A 56 0.76 10.45 -7.35
N PHE A 57 1.97 10.69 -7.83
CA PHE A 57 3.04 9.69 -7.89
C PHE A 57 3.38 9.14 -6.51
N ILE A 58 3.54 10.01 -5.51
CA ILE A 58 3.83 9.62 -4.12
C ILE A 58 2.70 8.77 -3.55
N ILE A 59 1.45 9.27 -3.60
CA ILE A 59 0.30 8.56 -3.02
C ILE A 59 0.07 7.22 -3.68
N GLN A 60 0.20 7.15 -5.01
CA GLN A 60 0.05 5.90 -5.76
C GLN A 60 1.04 4.83 -5.29
N HIS A 61 2.30 5.19 -5.06
CA HIS A 61 3.30 4.25 -4.57
C HIS A 61 3.10 3.91 -3.09
N GLN A 62 2.74 4.88 -2.25
CA GLN A 62 2.43 4.63 -0.85
C GLN A 62 1.23 3.69 -0.67
N THR A 63 0.17 3.86 -1.46
CA THR A 63 -0.99 2.95 -1.43
C THR A 63 -0.62 1.55 -1.92
N SER A 64 0.25 1.44 -2.91
CA SER A 64 0.81 0.15 -3.34
C SER A 64 1.55 -0.54 -2.20
N GLU A 65 2.42 0.18 -1.49
CA GLU A 65 3.17 -0.36 -0.35
C GLU A 65 2.25 -0.81 0.81
N LEU A 66 1.16 -0.09 1.07
CA LEU A 66 0.15 -0.49 2.07
C LEU A 66 -0.58 -1.78 1.66
N TRP A 67 -0.96 -1.91 0.39
CA TRP A 67 -1.54 -3.15 -0.13
C TRP A 67 -0.55 -4.32 -0.11
N LEU A 68 0.71 -4.10 -0.46
CA LEU A 68 1.76 -5.11 -0.38
C LEU A 68 1.98 -5.55 1.07
N LYS A 69 1.93 -4.63 2.04
CA LYS A 69 2.01 -4.95 3.46
C LYS A 69 0.88 -5.88 3.91
N LEU A 70 -0.36 -5.59 3.50
CA LEU A 70 -1.50 -6.46 3.77
C LEU A 70 -1.33 -7.81 3.08
N LEU A 71 -0.94 -7.82 1.81
CA LEU A 71 -0.71 -9.06 1.05
C LEU A 71 0.32 -9.96 1.74
N GLY A 72 1.45 -9.39 2.18
CA GLY A 72 2.48 -10.14 2.93
C GLY A 72 1.96 -10.72 4.25
N HIS A 73 1.09 -9.99 4.95
CA HIS A 73 0.42 -10.48 6.16
C HIS A 73 -0.48 -11.70 5.85
N GLU A 74 -1.32 -11.61 4.82
CA GLU A 74 -2.23 -12.71 4.43
C GLU A 74 -1.47 -13.93 3.88
N LEU A 75 -0.42 -13.74 3.09
CA LEU A 75 0.38 -14.86 2.56
C LEU A 75 1.11 -15.62 3.66
N ARG A 76 1.67 -14.92 4.65
CA ARG A 76 2.27 -15.60 5.83
C ARG A 76 1.23 -16.39 6.61
N ALA A 77 0.03 -15.86 6.79
CA ALA A 77 -1.06 -16.57 7.42
C ALA A 77 -1.45 -17.82 6.62
N ALA A 78 -1.52 -17.72 5.28
CA ALA A 78 -1.82 -18.84 4.40
C ALA A 78 -0.79 -19.96 4.52
N ILE A 79 0.51 -19.63 4.51
CA ILE A 79 1.60 -20.60 4.72
C ILE A 79 1.42 -21.30 6.09
N GLY A 80 1.21 -20.54 7.17
CA GLY A 80 1.01 -21.11 8.49
C GLY A 80 -0.25 -21.99 8.60
N PHE A 81 -1.32 -21.68 7.87
CA PHE A 81 -2.51 -22.53 7.80
C PHE A 81 -2.24 -23.84 7.07
N LEU A 82 -1.52 -23.81 5.95
CA LEU A 82 -1.12 -25.03 5.23
C LEU A 82 -0.24 -25.94 6.09
N GLN A 83 0.72 -25.38 6.80
CA GLN A 83 1.60 -26.14 7.71
C GLN A 83 0.85 -26.85 8.86
N ARG A 84 -0.36 -26.40 9.18
CA ARG A 84 -1.23 -27.00 10.18
C ARG A 84 -2.41 -27.78 9.61
N ASP A 85 -2.44 -27.99 8.29
CA ASP A 85 -3.56 -28.63 7.57
C ASP A 85 -4.90 -27.90 7.75
N GLU A 86 -4.87 -26.59 8.01
CA GLU A 86 -6.05 -25.74 8.19
C GLU A 86 -6.51 -25.16 6.84
N VAL A 87 -6.88 -26.04 5.90
CA VAL A 87 -7.16 -25.70 4.48
C VAL A 87 -8.29 -24.69 4.33
N TRP A 88 -9.33 -24.77 5.19
CA TRP A 88 -10.47 -23.85 5.11
C TRP A 88 -10.04 -22.39 5.42
N GLN A 89 -9.27 -22.19 6.47
CA GLN A 89 -8.73 -20.87 6.84
C GLN A 89 -7.78 -20.34 5.77
N CYS A 90 -6.95 -21.21 5.21
CA CYS A 90 -6.06 -20.88 4.08
C CYS A 90 -6.87 -20.34 2.88
N ARG A 91 -7.93 -21.02 2.47
CA ARG A 91 -8.78 -20.56 1.35
C ARG A 91 -9.36 -19.17 1.57
N LYS A 92 -9.76 -18.84 2.80
CA LYS A 92 -10.30 -17.50 3.15
C LYS A 92 -9.27 -16.41 2.95
N VAL A 93 -8.05 -16.59 3.46
CA VAL A 93 -6.99 -15.56 3.35
C VAL A 93 -6.48 -15.45 1.92
N LEU A 94 -6.41 -16.55 1.16
CA LEU A 94 -6.07 -16.51 -0.27
C LEU A 94 -7.14 -15.80 -1.11
N ALA A 95 -8.42 -15.96 -0.78
CA ALA A 95 -9.49 -15.20 -1.43
C ALA A 95 -9.33 -13.69 -1.19
N ARG A 96 -8.92 -13.26 0.02
CA ARG A 96 -8.59 -11.87 0.34
C ARG A 96 -7.34 -11.41 -0.42
N SER A 97 -6.28 -12.23 -0.43
CA SER A 97 -5.05 -11.95 -1.19
C SER A 97 -5.34 -11.67 -2.67
N LYS A 98 -6.24 -12.46 -3.28
CA LYS A 98 -6.70 -12.21 -4.65
C LYS A 98 -7.35 -10.82 -4.82
N GLN A 99 -8.18 -10.38 -3.86
CA GLN A 99 -8.78 -9.04 -3.93
C GLN A 99 -7.74 -7.94 -3.74
N VAL A 100 -6.75 -8.13 -2.87
CA VAL A 100 -5.64 -7.18 -2.72
C VAL A 100 -4.84 -7.05 -4.02
N LEU A 101 -4.51 -8.17 -4.66
CA LEU A 101 -3.83 -8.16 -5.97
C LEU A 101 -4.65 -7.45 -7.04
N ARG A 102 -5.97 -7.62 -7.01
CA ARG A 102 -6.87 -6.90 -7.91
C ARG A 102 -6.79 -5.39 -7.67
N GLN A 103 -6.80 -4.92 -6.40
CA GLN A 103 -6.64 -3.49 -6.10
C GLN A 103 -5.29 -2.96 -6.57
N LEU A 104 -4.20 -3.72 -6.37
CA LEU A 104 -2.87 -3.39 -6.88
C LEU A 104 -2.85 -3.22 -8.41
N THR A 105 -3.66 -3.98 -9.12
CA THR A 105 -3.78 -3.85 -10.57
C THR A 105 -4.69 -2.68 -10.98
N GLU A 106 -5.86 -2.56 -10.37
CA GLU A 106 -6.85 -1.54 -10.71
C GLU A 106 -6.37 -0.11 -10.42
N GLN A 107 -5.59 0.09 -9.37
CA GLN A 107 -5.06 1.43 -9.03
C GLN A 107 -4.12 2.01 -10.09
N TRP A 108 -3.55 1.19 -11.00
CA TRP A 108 -2.74 1.67 -12.11
C TRP A 108 -3.51 2.59 -13.05
N SER A 109 -4.83 2.44 -13.15
CA SER A 109 -5.69 3.33 -13.94
C SER A 109 -5.60 4.80 -13.48
N VAL A 110 -5.30 5.03 -12.19
CA VAL A 110 -5.06 6.38 -11.67
C VAL A 110 -3.70 6.88 -12.13
N LEU A 111 -2.65 6.04 -12.05
CA LEU A 111 -1.31 6.41 -12.50
C LEU A 111 -1.24 6.63 -14.02
N GLU A 112 -2.04 5.91 -14.81
CA GLU A 112 -2.14 6.07 -16.27
C GLU A 112 -2.61 7.47 -16.69
N THR A 113 -3.21 8.25 -15.78
CA THR A 113 -3.55 9.65 -16.03
C THR A 113 -2.34 10.56 -16.04
N LEU A 114 -1.20 10.13 -15.49
CA LEU A 114 0.06 10.84 -15.52
C LEU A 114 0.73 10.64 -16.90
N THR A 115 0.83 11.71 -17.67
CA THR A 115 1.49 11.64 -18.99
C THR A 115 3.02 11.56 -18.85
N PRO A 116 3.73 11.00 -19.84
CA PRO A 116 5.20 10.99 -19.84
C PRO A 116 5.81 12.39 -19.69
N SER A 117 5.18 13.41 -20.28
CA SER A 117 5.66 14.81 -20.20
C SER A 117 5.57 15.35 -18.77
N GLU A 118 4.45 15.10 -18.07
CA GLU A 118 4.26 15.50 -16.68
C GLU A 118 5.22 14.76 -15.75
N TYR A 119 5.41 13.46 -15.96
CA TYR A 119 6.39 12.67 -15.21
C TYR A 119 7.82 13.22 -15.37
N MET A 120 8.22 13.59 -16.58
CA MET A 120 9.54 14.20 -16.84
C MET A 120 9.72 15.53 -16.12
N GLY A 121 8.64 16.23 -15.76
CA GLY A 121 8.68 17.48 -15.01
C GLY A 121 9.26 17.36 -13.60
N PHE A 122 9.22 16.17 -13.00
CA PHE A 122 9.80 15.90 -11.66
C PHE A 122 10.70 14.67 -11.60
N ARG A 123 10.93 13.97 -12.71
CA ARG A 123 11.73 12.74 -12.74
C ARG A 123 13.13 12.90 -12.14
N ASP A 124 13.76 14.04 -12.37
CA ASP A 124 15.14 14.27 -11.95
C ASP A 124 15.32 14.29 -10.42
N VAL A 125 14.30 14.77 -9.67
CA VAL A 125 14.36 14.80 -8.20
C VAL A 125 14.26 13.41 -7.57
N LEU A 126 13.79 12.41 -8.31
CA LEU A 126 13.71 11.03 -7.84
C LEU A 126 15.07 10.32 -7.84
N GLY A 127 16.06 10.85 -8.60
CA GLY A 127 17.40 10.29 -8.68
C GLY A 127 17.40 8.80 -9.05
N PRO A 128 18.16 7.96 -8.34
CA PRO A 128 18.27 6.52 -8.60
C PRO A 128 17.10 5.70 -8.02
N SER A 129 16.10 6.33 -7.40
CA SER A 129 14.97 5.60 -6.81
C SER A 129 14.15 4.87 -7.86
N SER A 130 13.74 3.65 -7.54
CA SER A 130 13.02 2.75 -8.44
C SER A 130 12.13 1.79 -7.68
N GLY A 131 11.00 1.41 -8.24
CA GLY A 131 10.13 0.36 -7.70
C GLY A 131 10.83 -1.00 -7.53
N PHE A 132 11.95 -1.25 -8.22
CA PHE A 132 12.81 -2.42 -7.98
C PHE A 132 13.37 -2.47 -6.55
N GLN A 133 13.41 -1.33 -5.85
CA GLN A 133 13.88 -1.20 -4.48
C GLN A 133 12.75 -1.40 -3.44
N SER A 134 11.54 -1.77 -3.86
CA SER A 134 10.48 -2.13 -2.92
C SER A 134 10.82 -3.42 -2.19
N LEU A 135 11.13 -3.30 -0.90
CA LEU A 135 11.40 -4.43 -0.02
C LEU A 135 10.19 -5.35 0.09
N GLN A 136 8.99 -4.77 0.20
CA GLN A 136 7.76 -5.55 0.33
C GLN A 136 7.42 -6.31 -0.93
N TYR A 137 7.69 -5.74 -2.12
CA TYR A 137 7.48 -6.45 -3.37
C TYR A 137 8.39 -7.69 -3.47
N ARG A 138 9.69 -7.56 -3.15
CA ARG A 138 10.61 -8.70 -3.11
C ARG A 138 10.19 -9.74 -2.07
N TYR A 139 9.75 -9.27 -0.90
CA TYR A 139 9.22 -10.12 0.15
C TYR A 139 8.03 -10.98 -0.35
N ILE A 140 7.07 -10.38 -1.05
CA ILE A 140 5.93 -11.07 -1.66
C ILE A 140 6.36 -12.11 -2.69
N GLU A 141 7.31 -11.77 -3.56
CA GLU A 141 7.84 -12.71 -4.56
C GLU A 141 8.40 -13.96 -3.89
N PHE A 142 9.19 -13.80 -2.84
CA PHE A 142 9.79 -14.93 -2.13
C PHE A 142 8.73 -15.76 -1.39
N LEU A 143 7.74 -15.12 -0.76
CA LEU A 143 6.61 -15.83 -0.14
C LEU A 143 5.81 -16.67 -1.15
N LEU A 144 5.66 -16.20 -2.38
CA LEU A 144 4.96 -16.92 -3.44
C LEU A 144 5.79 -18.04 -4.07
N GLY A 145 7.12 -18.01 -3.92
CA GLY A 145 8.05 -19.02 -4.46
C GLY A 145 8.97 -18.53 -5.57
N ASN A 146 8.87 -17.26 -6.00
CA ASN A 146 9.82 -16.65 -6.93
C ASN A 146 11.09 -16.20 -6.19
N LYS A 147 11.94 -17.16 -5.84
CA LYS A 147 13.10 -17.01 -4.96
C LYS A 147 14.38 -16.71 -5.74
N ASN A 148 14.53 -15.47 -6.24
CA ASN A 148 15.76 -15.02 -6.88
C ASN A 148 16.71 -14.39 -5.85
N ALA A 149 17.73 -15.12 -5.41
CA ALA A 149 18.72 -14.67 -4.43
C ALA A 149 19.52 -13.43 -4.88
N GLN A 150 19.67 -13.20 -6.19
CA GLN A 150 20.37 -12.02 -6.71
C GLN A 150 19.66 -10.71 -6.30
N MET A 151 18.35 -10.74 -6.06
CA MET A 151 17.59 -9.57 -5.61
C MET A 151 18.04 -9.05 -4.24
N LEU A 152 18.75 -9.84 -3.44
CA LEU A 152 19.34 -9.37 -2.18
C LEU A 152 20.38 -8.27 -2.37
N GLN A 153 21.05 -8.24 -3.52
CA GLN A 153 22.07 -7.22 -3.84
C GLN A 153 21.47 -5.81 -3.92
N VAL A 154 20.21 -5.68 -4.32
CA VAL A 154 19.51 -4.39 -4.37
C VAL A 154 19.43 -3.72 -2.98
N PHE A 155 19.53 -4.52 -1.92
CA PHE A 155 19.38 -4.08 -0.52
C PHE A 155 20.69 -4.09 0.27
N GLU A 156 21.85 -4.02 -0.38
CA GLU A 156 23.15 -3.92 0.29
C GLU A 156 23.27 -2.66 1.16
N HIS A 157 22.55 -1.60 0.78
CA HIS A 157 22.46 -0.34 1.51
C HIS A 157 21.53 -0.40 2.75
N ASP A 158 20.69 -1.46 2.88
CA ASP A 158 19.78 -1.70 4.00
C ASP A 158 20.00 -3.12 4.58
N PRO A 159 20.96 -3.28 5.50
CA PRO A 159 21.26 -4.60 6.09
C PRO A 159 20.07 -5.23 6.82
N ALA A 160 19.18 -4.43 7.42
CA ALA A 160 18.02 -4.95 8.13
C ALA A 160 16.98 -5.52 7.15
N GLY A 161 16.67 -4.78 6.08
CA GLY A 161 15.79 -5.23 5.00
C GLY A 161 16.36 -6.45 4.28
N GLN A 162 17.66 -6.47 3.99
CA GLN A 162 18.34 -7.63 3.39
C GLN A 162 18.25 -8.88 4.28
N ALA A 163 18.44 -8.75 5.60
CA ALA A 163 18.32 -9.86 6.54
C ALA A 163 16.87 -10.39 6.59
N GLN A 164 15.87 -9.51 6.56
CA GLN A 164 14.47 -9.89 6.47
C GLN A 164 14.18 -10.69 5.20
N LEU A 165 14.66 -10.24 4.04
CA LEU A 165 14.48 -10.95 2.77
C LEU A 165 15.19 -12.29 2.76
N ARG A 166 16.40 -12.39 3.33
CA ARG A 166 17.15 -13.66 3.45
C ARG A 166 16.36 -14.69 4.24
N THR A 167 15.76 -14.28 5.36
CA THR A 167 14.92 -15.17 6.18
C THR A 167 13.78 -15.77 5.37
N VAL A 168 13.12 -14.96 4.52
CA VAL A 168 11.99 -15.44 3.70
C VAL A 168 12.47 -16.26 2.50
N LEU A 169 13.61 -15.91 1.93
CA LEU A 169 14.24 -16.67 0.84
C LEU A 169 14.52 -18.11 1.25
N GLU A 170 15.00 -18.30 2.49
CA GLU A 170 15.38 -19.61 3.07
C GLU A 170 14.17 -20.39 3.62
N ALA A 171 13.10 -19.70 4.01
CA ALA A 171 11.89 -20.33 4.54
C ALA A 171 11.04 -20.97 3.42
N PRO A 172 10.20 -21.97 3.72
CA PRO A 172 9.24 -22.50 2.77
C PRO A 172 8.28 -21.43 2.23
N SER A 173 8.09 -21.42 0.93
CA SER A 173 7.13 -20.55 0.24
C SER A 173 5.71 -21.13 0.27
N LEU A 174 4.72 -20.31 -0.10
CA LEU A 174 3.35 -20.77 -0.27
C LEU A 174 3.25 -21.90 -1.31
N TYR A 175 4.00 -21.77 -2.40
CA TYR A 175 4.03 -22.80 -3.45
C TYR A 175 4.60 -24.12 -2.93
N GLU A 176 5.71 -24.08 -2.21
CA GLU A 176 6.33 -25.27 -1.63
C GLU A 176 5.46 -25.95 -0.57
N GLU A 177 4.74 -25.19 0.25
CA GLU A 177 3.81 -25.75 1.24
C GLU A 177 2.55 -26.35 0.57
N PHE A 178 2.10 -25.75 -0.52
CA PHE A 178 0.92 -26.26 -1.26
C PHE A 178 1.19 -27.58 -1.96
N LEU A 179 2.46 -27.91 -2.30
CA LEU A 179 2.84 -29.16 -2.96
C LEU A 179 3.06 -30.34 -2.00
N LYS A 180 3.03 -30.11 -0.67
CA LYS A 180 3.12 -31.18 0.35
C LYS A 180 1.80 -31.90 0.53
#